data_de2afc8e11fb3b0c8dd9e31847ef3949
#
_entry.id   de2afc8e11fb3b0c8dd9e31847ef3949
#
_cell.length_a   1.000
_cell.length_b   1.000
_cell.length_c   1.000
_cell.angle_alpha   90.00
_cell.angle_beta   90.00
_cell.angle_gamma   90.00
#
_symmetry.space_group_name_H-M   'P 1'
#
loop_
_entity.id
_entity.type
_entity.pdbx_description
1 polymer ?
#
loop_
_entity_poly.entity_id
_entity_poly.type
_entity_poly.pdbx_seq_one_letter_code
_entity_poly.pdbx_strand_id
1 'polypeptide(L)'
;MNSRFTSFGLLLSFAYSLSVTVLAANPVNFILLMGDDHGWEETSYYNHPHVKTPVIDEMASRGLRFDYFYSAHSSCSPTRGSVLTGRHPNRYGTFNPGYSIRPEEITIAHLLSLKGYRCGHFGKWHIGPVKNTSPTNPEAMGFDDYVSHDNFFEMDPPLSRQGGPPEIIEGESSAIVVDEALQFIASAEADDSPFLAVLWFGSPHEPYSGLPEDLALYDNLPEELSKREVSLTSNETGKRVKRPLKEVLRERYAEITAMDRAIGTLRKALREKGLHQNTLVWFCS
;
A
#
# COMPACT_ATOMS: atom_id res chain seq x y z
N MET A 1 -30.26 49.65 -77.25
CA MET A 1 -29.35 48.52 -77.11
C MET A 1 -28.59 48.74 -75.82
N ASN A 2 -29.05 48.17 -74.69
CA ASN A 2 -28.41 48.33 -73.40
C ASN A 2 -28.14 46.91 -72.87
N SER A 3 -26.87 46.50 -72.83
CA SER A 3 -26.41 45.27 -72.22
C SER A 3 -26.10 45.56 -70.74
N ARG A 4 -26.81 44.89 -69.84
CA ARG A 4 -26.48 44.87 -68.38
C ARG A 4 -25.57 43.67 -68.09
N PHE A 5 -24.35 43.94 -67.63
CA PHE A 5 -23.49 42.97 -67.02
C PHE A 5 -23.87 42.78 -65.56
N THR A 6 -24.28 41.57 -65.19
CA THR A 6 -24.49 41.17 -63.83
C THR A 6 -23.23 40.48 -63.33
N SER A 7 -22.53 41.10 -62.37
CA SER A 7 -21.37 40.47 -61.67
C SER A 7 -21.88 39.54 -60.60
N PHE A 8 -21.53 38.25 -60.70
CA PHE A 8 -21.71 37.22 -59.64
C PHE A 8 -20.52 37.29 -58.70
N GLY A 9 -20.75 37.85 -57.52
CA GLY A 9 -19.74 37.76 -56.43
C GLY A 9 -19.76 36.44 -55.76
N LEU A 10 -18.66 35.70 -55.84
CA LEU A 10 -18.45 34.44 -55.14
C LEU A 10 -17.98 34.74 -53.71
N LEU A 11 -18.83 34.57 -52.71
CA LEU A 11 -18.47 34.64 -51.30
C LEU A 11 -17.87 33.28 -50.85
N LEU A 12 -16.55 33.20 -50.73
CA LEU A 12 -15.85 32.10 -50.11
C LEU A 12 -15.95 32.26 -48.57
N SER A 13 -16.82 31.49 -47.94
CA SER A 13 -16.88 31.37 -46.49
C SER A 13 -15.77 30.40 -46.02
N PHE A 14 -14.72 30.96 -45.46
CA PHE A 14 -13.70 30.17 -44.72
C PHE A 14 -14.26 29.77 -43.34
N ALA A 15 -14.73 28.56 -43.21
CA ALA A 15 -15.06 27.98 -41.92
C ALA A 15 -13.75 27.53 -41.21
N TYR A 16 -13.30 28.35 -40.27
CA TYR A 16 -12.24 27.93 -39.33
C TYR A 16 -12.84 26.96 -38.32
N SER A 17 -12.60 25.66 -38.50
CA SER A 17 -12.87 24.65 -37.47
C SER A 17 -11.80 24.79 -36.38
N LEU A 18 -12.11 25.45 -35.28
CA LEU A 18 -11.33 25.38 -34.07
C LEU A 18 -11.51 23.96 -33.50
N SER A 19 -10.56 23.07 -33.78
CA SER A 19 -10.44 21.80 -33.05
C SER A 19 -9.95 22.12 -31.65
N VAL A 20 -10.85 22.19 -30.68
CA VAL A 20 -10.51 22.22 -29.26
C VAL A 20 -10.03 20.81 -28.92
N THR A 21 -8.72 20.62 -28.94
CA THR A 21 -8.11 19.40 -28.36
C THR A 21 -8.31 19.51 -26.86
N VAL A 22 -9.33 18.85 -26.35
CA VAL A 22 -9.41 18.58 -24.89
C VAL A 22 -8.24 17.67 -24.58
N LEU A 23 -7.17 18.23 -24.03
CA LEU A 23 -6.12 17.44 -23.40
C LEU A 23 -6.81 16.68 -22.25
N ALA A 24 -7.10 15.39 -22.48
CA ALA A 24 -7.52 14.52 -21.40
C ALA A 24 -6.38 14.51 -20.37
N ALA A 25 -6.70 14.92 -19.15
CA ALA A 25 -5.73 14.84 -18.07
C ALA A 25 -5.31 13.36 -17.92
N ASN A 26 -4.03 13.11 -17.81
CA ASN A 26 -3.53 11.75 -17.57
C ASN A 26 -4.21 11.19 -16.31
N PRO A 27 -4.70 9.93 -16.35
CA PRO A 27 -5.29 9.30 -15.18
C PRO A 27 -4.30 9.30 -14.01
N VAL A 28 -4.78 9.64 -12.81
CA VAL A 28 -3.96 9.68 -11.60
C VAL A 28 -3.65 8.25 -11.15
N ASN A 29 -2.40 7.94 -10.89
CA ASN A 29 -1.99 6.68 -10.29
C ASN A 29 -2.28 6.68 -8.79
N PHE A 30 -2.53 5.49 -8.22
CA PHE A 30 -2.82 5.32 -6.80
C PHE A 30 -1.86 4.33 -6.16
N ILE A 31 -1.33 4.72 -5.00
CA ILE A 31 -0.55 3.82 -4.13
C ILE A 31 -1.17 3.87 -2.74
N LEU A 32 -1.65 2.72 -2.26
CA LEU A 32 -2.23 2.56 -0.93
C LEU A 32 -1.26 1.77 -0.05
N LEU A 33 -0.66 2.43 0.92
CA LEU A 33 0.26 1.86 1.90
C LEU A 33 -0.48 1.62 3.21
N MET A 34 -0.26 0.45 3.83
CA MET A 34 -0.82 0.15 5.15
C MET A 34 0.21 -0.57 6.02
N GLY A 35 0.48 -0.01 7.21
CA GLY A 35 1.15 -0.72 8.31
C GLY A 35 0.20 -1.69 9.00
N ASP A 36 0.73 -2.73 9.64
CA ASP A 36 -0.05 -3.72 10.37
C ASP A 36 0.18 -3.55 11.88
N ASP A 37 -0.85 -3.17 12.61
CA ASP A 37 -0.78 -2.83 14.04
C ASP A 37 0.19 -1.67 14.38
N HIS A 38 0.38 -0.73 13.48
CA HIS A 38 1.16 0.48 13.72
C HIS A 38 0.28 1.52 14.43
N GLY A 39 0.65 1.87 15.67
CA GLY A 39 -0.08 2.82 16.50
C GLY A 39 0.00 4.25 15.96
N TRP A 40 -1.08 5.01 16.07
CA TRP A 40 -1.13 6.39 15.58
C TRP A 40 -0.09 7.32 16.22
N GLU A 41 0.28 7.06 17.49
CA GLU A 41 1.33 7.81 18.18
C GLU A 41 2.75 7.31 17.88
N GLU A 42 2.93 6.19 17.20
CA GLU A 42 4.24 5.60 16.93
C GLU A 42 4.91 6.22 15.69
N THR A 43 4.90 7.55 15.63
CA THR A 43 5.56 8.35 14.60
C THR A 43 6.26 9.55 15.20
N SER A 44 7.36 9.99 14.60
CA SER A 44 8.15 11.11 15.14
C SER A 44 7.36 12.43 15.06
N TYR A 45 6.48 12.62 14.08
CA TYR A 45 5.67 13.84 13.98
C TYR A 45 4.60 13.98 15.09
N TYR A 46 4.28 12.91 15.80
CA TYR A 46 3.49 12.94 17.04
C TYR A 46 4.36 13.05 18.30
N ASN A 47 5.65 13.39 18.15
CA ASN A 47 6.63 13.51 19.22
C ASN A 47 6.86 12.21 19.99
N HIS A 48 6.77 11.05 19.34
CA HIS A 48 7.16 9.79 19.97
C HIS A 48 8.63 9.88 20.43
N PRO A 49 8.96 9.52 21.69
CA PRO A 49 10.28 9.81 22.27
C PRO A 49 11.42 9.02 21.64
N HIS A 50 11.14 7.93 20.95
CA HIS A 50 12.15 7.00 20.46
C HIS A 50 12.05 6.68 18.97
N VAL A 51 10.85 6.42 18.45
CA VAL A 51 10.62 5.98 17.05
C VAL A 51 11.11 7.02 16.06
N LYS A 52 11.75 6.55 14.98
CA LYS A 52 12.31 7.38 13.91
C LYS A 52 11.58 7.09 12.61
N THR A 53 10.78 8.06 12.14
CA THR A 53 9.97 7.97 10.92
C THR A 53 10.13 9.20 10.02
N PRO A 54 11.36 9.53 9.61
CA PRO A 54 11.62 10.78 8.87
C PRO A 54 10.88 10.89 7.55
N VAL A 55 10.59 9.77 6.88
CA VAL A 55 9.86 9.74 5.61
C VAL A 55 8.36 10.00 5.82
N ILE A 56 7.74 9.34 6.80
CA ILE A 56 6.34 9.56 7.18
C ILE A 56 6.17 10.99 7.71
N ASP A 57 7.14 11.53 8.46
CA ASP A 57 7.16 12.92 8.92
C ASP A 57 7.19 13.91 7.75
N GLU A 58 8.01 13.63 6.72
CA GLU A 58 8.02 14.45 5.50
C GLU A 58 6.67 14.36 4.78
N MET A 59 6.07 13.16 4.66
CA MET A 59 4.73 12.99 4.09
C MET A 59 3.69 13.81 4.86
N ALA A 60 3.69 13.73 6.17
CA ALA A 60 2.77 14.49 7.03
C ALA A 60 2.94 16.01 6.91
N SER A 61 4.18 16.49 6.74
CA SER A 61 4.48 17.92 6.65
C SER A 61 4.19 18.53 5.27
N ARG A 62 4.23 17.74 4.20
CA ARG A 62 4.05 18.18 2.82
C ARG A 62 2.73 17.77 2.19
N GLY A 63 2.06 16.79 2.77
CA GLY A 63 0.80 16.25 2.30
C GLY A 63 -0.39 16.72 3.11
N LEU A 64 -1.51 16.04 2.91
CA LEU A 64 -2.71 16.21 3.71
C LEU A 64 -2.74 15.16 4.83
N ARG A 65 -2.76 15.63 6.08
CA ARG A 65 -2.88 14.77 7.26
C ARG A 65 -4.31 14.79 7.78
N PHE A 66 -4.85 13.60 8.03
CA PHE A 66 -6.17 13.42 8.62
C PHE A 66 -6.02 13.06 10.10
N ASP A 67 -6.25 13.99 11.00
CA ASP A 67 -6.10 13.79 12.45
C ASP A 67 -7.26 12.99 13.06
N TYR A 68 -8.40 12.91 12.37
CA TYR A 68 -9.60 12.18 12.79
C TYR A 68 -10.00 11.14 11.73
N PHE A 69 -9.07 10.27 11.38
CA PHE A 69 -9.30 9.17 10.46
C PHE A 69 -9.15 7.84 11.22
N TYR A 70 -10.21 7.06 11.24
CA TYR A 70 -10.28 5.86 12.05
C TYR A 70 -10.38 4.62 11.17
N SER A 71 -9.71 3.53 11.58
CA SER A 71 -9.94 2.23 10.96
C SER A 71 -11.37 1.77 11.18
N ALA A 72 -11.94 1.05 10.22
CA ALA A 72 -13.31 0.55 10.33
C ALA A 72 -13.49 -0.56 11.39
N HIS A 73 -12.39 -1.17 11.82
CA HIS A 73 -12.36 -2.21 12.86
C HIS A 73 -10.99 -2.21 13.55
N SER A 74 -10.93 -2.80 14.74
CA SER A 74 -9.70 -2.91 15.54
C SER A 74 -8.81 -4.08 15.17
N SER A 75 -9.06 -4.78 14.04
CA SER A 75 -8.26 -5.93 13.61
C SER A 75 -8.10 -6.01 12.10
N CYS A 76 -7.09 -6.80 11.66
CA CYS A 76 -6.54 -6.83 10.32
C CYS A 76 -7.57 -7.11 9.21
N SER A 77 -8.14 -8.33 9.14
CA SER A 77 -9.00 -8.74 8.02
C SER A 77 -10.24 -7.85 7.85
N PRO A 78 -10.97 -7.47 8.93
CA PRO A 78 -12.09 -6.56 8.80
C PRO A 78 -11.69 -5.18 8.25
N THR A 79 -10.57 -4.63 8.71
CA THR A 79 -10.09 -3.34 8.21
C THR A 79 -9.64 -3.42 6.75
N ARG A 80 -8.91 -4.49 6.37
CA ARG A 80 -8.43 -4.69 4.99
C ARG A 80 -9.58 -4.80 3.99
N GLY A 81 -10.62 -5.58 4.32
CA GLY A 81 -11.83 -5.65 3.50
C GLY A 81 -12.55 -4.29 3.39
N SER A 82 -12.56 -3.48 4.46
CA SER A 82 -13.13 -2.13 4.41
C SER A 82 -12.35 -1.20 3.49
N VAL A 83 -11.02 -1.26 3.51
CA VAL A 83 -10.18 -0.44 2.60
C VAL A 83 -10.46 -0.77 1.14
N LEU A 84 -10.61 -2.06 0.81
CA LEU A 84 -10.86 -2.46 -0.59
C LEU A 84 -12.31 -2.20 -1.04
N THR A 85 -13.30 -2.31 -0.15
CA THR A 85 -14.71 -2.22 -0.53
C THR A 85 -15.36 -0.88 -0.25
N GLY A 86 -14.74 -0.03 0.57
CA GLY A 86 -15.36 1.19 1.10
C GLY A 86 -16.55 0.92 2.02
N ARG A 87 -16.72 -0.32 2.53
CA ARG A 87 -17.87 -0.75 3.33
C ARG A 87 -17.45 -1.09 4.76
N HIS A 88 -18.35 -0.91 5.70
CA HIS A 88 -18.14 -1.35 7.08
C HIS A 88 -18.17 -2.89 7.17
N PRO A 89 -17.36 -3.54 8.05
CA PRO A 89 -17.26 -5.01 8.18
C PRO A 89 -18.62 -5.71 8.36
N ASN A 90 -19.55 -5.11 9.08
CA ASN A 90 -20.91 -5.64 9.25
C ASN A 90 -21.70 -5.76 7.93
N ARG A 91 -21.24 -5.14 6.85
CA ARG A 91 -21.89 -5.18 5.55
C ARG A 91 -21.38 -6.33 4.69
N TYR A 92 -20.09 -6.64 4.76
CA TYR A 92 -19.47 -7.69 3.95
C TYR A 92 -19.09 -8.96 4.74
N GLY A 93 -19.35 -8.98 6.06
CA GLY A 93 -19.35 -10.20 6.87
C GLY A 93 -18.00 -10.72 7.33
N THR A 94 -16.92 -9.93 7.25
CA THR A 94 -15.61 -10.27 7.81
C THR A 94 -15.48 -9.66 9.20
N PHE A 95 -15.63 -10.47 10.26
CA PHE A 95 -15.72 -9.97 11.63
C PHE A 95 -14.48 -10.21 12.49
N ASN A 96 -13.61 -11.13 12.06
CA ASN A 96 -12.42 -11.54 12.83
C ASN A 96 -11.19 -11.63 11.93
N PRO A 97 -9.98 -11.54 12.50
CA PRO A 97 -8.75 -11.83 11.78
C PRO A 97 -8.79 -13.23 11.14
N GLY A 98 -8.26 -13.36 9.92
CA GLY A 98 -8.25 -14.59 9.16
C GLY A 98 -9.58 -14.96 8.47
N TYR A 99 -10.65 -14.20 8.68
CA TYR A 99 -11.90 -14.43 7.93
C TYR A 99 -11.78 -13.87 6.51
N SER A 100 -12.19 -14.68 5.55
CA SER A 100 -12.21 -14.27 4.15
C SER A 100 -13.25 -13.17 3.92
N ILE A 101 -12.98 -12.32 2.94
CA ILE A 101 -13.99 -11.47 2.31
C ILE A 101 -14.97 -12.37 1.52
N ARG A 102 -16.17 -11.89 1.27
CA ARG A 102 -17.11 -12.64 0.41
C ARG A 102 -16.69 -12.54 -1.04
N PRO A 103 -16.77 -13.64 -1.83
CA PRO A 103 -16.36 -13.61 -3.23
C PRO A 103 -17.15 -12.64 -4.11
N GLU A 104 -18.38 -12.30 -3.73
CA GLU A 104 -19.24 -11.37 -4.45
C GLU A 104 -18.98 -9.89 -4.16
N GLU A 105 -18.05 -9.57 -3.26
CA GLU A 105 -17.73 -8.18 -2.94
C GLU A 105 -16.97 -7.51 -4.09
N ILE A 106 -17.38 -6.30 -4.40
CA ILE A 106 -16.73 -5.47 -5.40
C ILE A 106 -15.69 -4.58 -4.70
N THR A 107 -14.45 -4.68 -5.14
CA THR A 107 -13.32 -3.91 -4.61
C THR A 107 -13.02 -2.69 -5.46
N ILE A 108 -12.20 -1.78 -4.93
CA ILE A 108 -11.66 -0.64 -5.70
C ILE A 108 -10.85 -1.12 -6.92
N ALA A 109 -10.16 -2.28 -6.83
CA ALA A 109 -9.42 -2.85 -7.95
C ALA A 109 -10.36 -3.23 -9.10
N HIS A 110 -11.48 -3.92 -8.84
CA HIS A 110 -12.50 -4.18 -9.86
C HIS A 110 -12.98 -2.92 -10.57
N LEU A 111 -13.25 -1.84 -9.79
CA LEU A 111 -13.76 -0.60 -10.37
C LEU A 111 -12.72 0.13 -11.22
N LEU A 112 -11.46 0.12 -10.80
CA LEU A 112 -10.38 0.76 -11.53
C LEU A 112 -9.98 -0.04 -12.78
N SER A 113 -10.01 -1.37 -12.74
CA SER A 113 -9.78 -2.22 -13.92
C SER A 113 -10.79 -1.91 -15.04
N LEU A 114 -12.06 -1.62 -14.71
CA LEU A 114 -13.06 -1.15 -15.68
C LEU A 114 -12.71 0.20 -16.31
N LYS A 115 -11.75 0.93 -15.76
CA LYS A 115 -11.24 2.21 -16.26
C LYS A 115 -9.87 2.08 -16.92
N GLY A 116 -9.40 0.87 -17.17
CA GLY A 116 -8.12 0.59 -17.81
C GLY A 116 -6.91 0.69 -16.88
N TYR A 117 -7.11 0.67 -15.56
CA TYR A 117 -6.00 0.60 -14.61
C TYR A 117 -5.47 -0.84 -14.51
N ARG A 118 -4.15 -0.97 -14.42
CA ARG A 118 -3.52 -2.18 -13.90
C ARG A 118 -3.52 -2.11 -12.37
N CYS A 119 -3.91 -3.19 -11.72
CA CYS A 119 -4.02 -3.27 -10.27
C CYS A 119 -3.05 -4.30 -9.71
N GLY A 120 -2.19 -3.92 -8.75
CA GLY A 120 -1.22 -4.80 -8.10
C GLY A 120 -1.39 -4.83 -6.59
N HIS A 121 -1.20 -6.02 -5.96
CA HIS A 121 -1.22 -6.20 -4.52
C HIS A 121 0.07 -6.85 -4.02
N PHE A 122 0.71 -6.25 -3.00
CA PHE A 122 2.00 -6.69 -2.48
C PHE A 122 1.98 -6.76 -0.95
N GLY A 123 2.37 -7.92 -0.43
CA GLY A 123 2.48 -8.14 1.01
C GLY A 123 1.31 -8.93 1.63
N LYS A 124 0.89 -8.56 2.83
CA LYS A 124 -0.10 -9.30 3.62
C LYS A 124 -1.52 -9.14 3.07
N TRP A 125 -2.12 -10.24 2.60
CA TRP A 125 -3.50 -10.25 2.10
C TRP A 125 -4.54 -10.33 3.22
N HIS A 126 -4.53 -11.40 3.96
CA HIS A 126 -5.32 -11.68 5.19
C HIS A 126 -6.85 -11.53 5.08
N ILE A 127 -7.41 -11.53 3.88
CA ILE A 127 -8.87 -11.53 3.62
C ILE A 127 -9.29 -12.72 2.73
N GLY A 128 -8.55 -13.79 2.82
CA GLY A 128 -8.74 -15.07 2.14
C GLY A 128 -7.41 -15.69 1.78
N PRO A 129 -7.39 -16.95 1.32
CA PRO A 129 -6.17 -17.60 0.83
C PRO A 129 -5.67 -16.96 -0.46
N VAL A 130 -4.35 -16.73 -0.58
CA VAL A 130 -3.73 -16.15 -1.79
C VAL A 130 -3.61 -17.13 -2.96
N LYS A 131 -3.75 -18.44 -2.70
CA LYS A 131 -3.63 -19.49 -3.73
C LYS A 131 -4.60 -19.26 -4.89
N ASN A 132 -4.17 -19.52 -6.12
CA ASN A 132 -4.92 -19.30 -7.35
C ASN A 132 -6.29 -20.00 -7.44
N THR A 133 -6.52 -21.05 -6.64
CA THR A 133 -7.82 -21.75 -6.58
C THR A 133 -8.81 -21.12 -5.60
N SER A 134 -8.42 -20.10 -4.85
CA SER A 134 -9.29 -19.44 -3.87
C SER A 134 -10.21 -18.44 -4.58
N PRO A 135 -11.52 -18.42 -4.27
CA PRO A 135 -12.44 -17.42 -4.83
C PRO A 135 -12.26 -16.03 -4.20
N THR A 136 -11.35 -15.88 -3.27
CA THR A 136 -11.05 -14.63 -2.57
C THR A 136 -9.55 -14.28 -2.58
N ASN A 137 -8.79 -14.85 -3.52
CA ASN A 137 -7.42 -14.46 -3.75
C ASN A 137 -7.35 -13.03 -4.36
N PRO A 138 -6.19 -12.40 -4.42
CA PRO A 138 -6.08 -11.06 -5.00
C PRO A 138 -6.61 -10.97 -6.44
N GLU A 139 -6.36 -11.96 -7.31
CA GLU A 139 -6.87 -11.99 -8.68
C GLU A 139 -8.41 -12.00 -8.72
N ALA A 140 -9.06 -12.88 -7.96
CA ALA A 140 -10.50 -12.92 -7.83
C ALA A 140 -11.09 -11.61 -7.26
N MET A 141 -10.28 -10.84 -6.55
CA MET A 141 -10.64 -9.52 -6.00
C MET A 141 -10.22 -8.35 -6.89
N GLY A 142 -9.83 -8.61 -8.16
CA GLY A 142 -9.63 -7.61 -9.19
C GLY A 142 -8.19 -7.11 -9.36
N PHE A 143 -7.19 -7.78 -8.80
CA PHE A 143 -5.78 -7.46 -8.98
C PHE A 143 -5.15 -8.29 -10.10
N ASP A 144 -4.50 -7.63 -11.05
CA ASP A 144 -3.83 -8.27 -12.19
C ASP A 144 -2.51 -8.94 -11.78
N ASP A 145 -1.79 -8.32 -10.86
CA ASP A 145 -0.49 -8.79 -10.37
C ASP A 145 -0.50 -8.86 -8.84
N TYR A 146 0.11 -9.92 -8.28
CA TYR A 146 0.30 -9.96 -6.85
C TYR A 146 1.48 -10.83 -6.40
N VAL A 147 2.17 -10.34 -5.36
CA VAL A 147 3.15 -11.08 -4.59
C VAL A 147 2.76 -10.94 -3.13
N SER A 148 2.11 -11.96 -2.59
CA SER A 148 1.36 -11.83 -1.34
C SER A 148 1.41 -13.10 -0.50
N HIS A 149 1.06 -12.99 0.77
CA HIS A 149 0.85 -14.12 1.67
C HIS A 149 -0.43 -13.94 2.48
N ASP A 150 -1.02 -15.04 2.90
CA ASP A 150 -2.23 -15.04 3.72
C ASP A 150 -2.02 -14.20 4.99
N ASN A 151 -0.89 -14.41 5.68
CA ASN A 151 -0.53 -13.71 6.90
C ASN A 151 0.97 -13.88 7.19
N PHE A 152 1.78 -12.82 7.18
CA PHE A 152 3.21 -12.86 7.45
C PHE A 152 3.65 -11.64 8.27
N PHE A 153 4.78 -11.75 8.98
CA PHE A 153 5.28 -10.70 9.87
C PHE A 153 6.81 -10.61 9.94
N GLU A 154 7.51 -11.68 9.55
CA GLU A 154 8.93 -11.87 9.81
C GLU A 154 9.83 -11.41 8.67
N MET A 155 11.14 -11.41 8.96
CA MET A 155 12.19 -11.41 7.96
C MET A 155 12.07 -12.66 7.07
N ASP A 156 12.61 -12.57 5.85
CA ASP A 156 12.60 -13.68 4.88
C ASP A 156 11.18 -14.22 4.62
N PRO A 157 10.22 -13.37 4.23
CA PRO A 157 8.82 -13.74 4.16
C PRO A 157 8.56 -14.80 3.10
N PRO A 158 7.71 -15.81 3.41
CA PRO A 158 7.23 -16.77 2.43
C PRO A 158 6.12 -16.15 1.58
N LEU A 159 6.44 -15.57 0.43
CA LEU A 159 5.47 -14.92 -0.45
C LEU A 159 5.08 -15.80 -1.63
N SER A 160 3.80 -15.76 -1.99
CA SER A 160 3.22 -16.41 -3.18
C SER A 160 3.14 -15.40 -4.31
N ARG A 161 3.71 -15.74 -5.45
CA ARG A 161 3.57 -14.98 -6.69
C ARG A 161 2.42 -15.57 -7.50
N GLN A 162 1.40 -14.76 -7.82
CA GLN A 162 0.22 -15.14 -8.60
C GLN A 162 -0.46 -16.44 -8.10
N GLY A 163 -0.50 -16.63 -6.77
CA GLY A 163 -1.15 -17.79 -6.14
C GLY A 163 -0.43 -19.11 -6.29
N GLY A 164 0.79 -19.09 -6.77
CA GLY A 164 1.71 -20.24 -6.78
C GLY A 164 2.15 -20.64 -5.36
N PRO A 165 2.94 -21.71 -5.24
CA PRO A 165 3.53 -22.09 -3.96
C PRO A 165 4.31 -20.93 -3.34
N PRO A 166 4.22 -20.71 -2.01
CA PRO A 166 5.02 -19.70 -1.36
C PRO A 166 6.52 -19.98 -1.49
N GLU A 167 7.29 -18.96 -1.77
CA GLU A 167 8.75 -19.00 -1.83
C GLU A 167 9.31 -18.03 -0.77
N ILE A 168 10.34 -18.47 -0.05
CA ILE A 168 11.05 -17.61 0.90
C ILE A 168 11.88 -16.60 0.09
N ILE A 169 11.62 -15.32 0.30
CA ILE A 169 12.41 -14.23 -0.27
C ILE A 169 13.29 -13.67 0.84
N GLU A 170 14.60 -13.81 0.71
CA GLU A 170 15.56 -13.36 1.72
C GLU A 170 15.55 -11.84 1.85
N GLY A 171 15.51 -11.34 3.08
CA GLY A 171 15.63 -9.93 3.41
C GLY A 171 14.54 -9.36 4.31
N GLU A 172 14.54 -8.06 4.45
CA GLU A 172 13.56 -7.31 5.24
C GLU A 172 12.24 -7.17 4.46
N SER A 173 11.14 -7.54 5.09
CA SER A 173 9.84 -7.72 4.42
C SER A 173 9.29 -6.45 3.80
N SER A 174 9.47 -5.29 4.42
CA SER A 174 8.96 -4.03 3.86
C SER A 174 9.72 -3.59 2.62
N ALA A 175 11.04 -3.82 2.59
CA ALA A 175 11.86 -3.58 1.41
C ALA A 175 11.44 -4.49 0.25
N ILE A 176 11.24 -5.79 0.53
CA ILE A 176 10.77 -6.76 -0.48
C ILE A 176 9.42 -6.36 -1.07
N VAL A 177 8.45 -5.96 -0.23
CA VAL A 177 7.12 -5.50 -0.67
C VAL A 177 7.24 -4.28 -1.59
N VAL A 178 8.12 -3.34 -1.27
CA VAL A 178 8.36 -2.16 -2.11
C VAL A 178 9.05 -2.53 -3.42
N ASP A 179 10.05 -3.41 -3.39
CA ASP A 179 10.76 -3.83 -4.59
C ASP A 179 9.85 -4.54 -5.60
N GLU A 180 8.96 -5.42 -5.12
CA GLU A 180 7.95 -6.08 -5.96
C GLU A 180 6.95 -5.07 -6.55
N ALA A 181 6.50 -4.11 -5.75
CA ALA A 181 5.63 -3.05 -6.24
C ALA A 181 6.32 -2.15 -7.28
N LEU A 182 7.61 -1.87 -7.14
CA LEU A 182 8.38 -1.08 -8.12
C LEU A 182 8.55 -1.82 -9.45
N GLN A 183 8.71 -3.15 -9.44
CA GLN A 183 8.71 -3.96 -10.66
C GLN A 183 7.36 -3.89 -11.38
N PHE A 184 6.25 -4.02 -10.64
CA PHE A 184 4.90 -3.85 -11.16
C PHE A 184 4.69 -2.45 -11.76
N ILE A 185 5.07 -1.38 -11.04
CA ILE A 185 4.95 0.01 -11.51
C ILE A 185 5.74 0.21 -12.82
N ALA A 186 6.94 -0.33 -12.90
CA ALA A 186 7.74 -0.27 -14.13
C ALA A 186 7.08 -0.99 -15.31
N SER A 187 6.41 -2.11 -15.07
CA SER A 187 5.65 -2.83 -16.10
C SER A 187 4.40 -2.06 -16.53
N ALA A 188 3.64 -1.47 -15.59
CA ALA A 188 2.48 -0.65 -15.92
C ALA A 188 2.87 0.61 -16.72
N GLU A 189 4.00 1.23 -16.36
CA GLU A 189 4.58 2.36 -17.10
C GLU A 189 4.99 1.97 -18.53
N ALA A 190 5.59 0.80 -18.72
CA ALA A 190 5.96 0.29 -20.04
C ALA A 190 4.74 0.02 -20.95
N ASP A 191 3.60 -0.32 -20.36
CA ASP A 191 2.33 -0.55 -21.05
C ASP A 191 1.49 0.74 -21.21
N ASP A 192 2.02 1.90 -20.80
CA ASP A 192 1.31 3.20 -20.77
C ASP A 192 -0.04 3.12 -20.02
N SER A 193 -0.11 2.32 -18.97
CA SER A 193 -1.31 2.05 -18.20
C SER A 193 -1.27 2.79 -16.86
N PRO A 194 -2.35 3.47 -16.45
CA PRO A 194 -2.47 3.96 -15.10
C PRO A 194 -2.54 2.78 -14.12
N PHE A 195 -2.09 2.97 -12.89
CA PHE A 195 -2.01 1.87 -11.93
C PHE A 195 -2.62 2.18 -10.56
N LEU A 196 -3.09 1.10 -9.93
CA LEU A 196 -3.31 0.99 -8.49
C LEU A 196 -2.30 0.00 -7.92
N ALA A 197 -1.43 0.43 -7.01
CA ALA A 197 -0.57 -0.45 -6.22
C ALA A 197 -1.00 -0.44 -4.76
N VAL A 198 -1.32 -1.60 -4.20
CA VAL A 198 -1.69 -1.79 -2.80
C VAL A 198 -0.53 -2.51 -2.11
N LEU A 199 0.16 -1.80 -1.20
CA LEU A 199 1.29 -2.32 -0.45
C LEU A 199 0.89 -2.46 1.02
N TRP A 200 0.65 -3.68 1.45
CA TRP A 200 0.27 -3.98 2.82
C TRP A 200 1.41 -4.68 3.55
N PHE A 201 2.11 -3.89 4.37
CA PHE A 201 3.24 -4.38 5.14
C PHE A 201 2.79 -5.36 6.22
N GLY A 202 3.68 -6.28 6.60
CA GLY A 202 3.52 -7.10 7.80
C GLY A 202 3.95 -6.35 9.06
N SER A 203 4.84 -5.37 8.92
CA SER A 203 5.38 -4.57 10.02
C SER A 203 4.41 -3.48 10.48
N PRO A 204 4.44 -3.13 11.77
CA PRO A 204 5.14 -3.76 12.89
C PRO A 204 4.24 -4.72 13.72
N HIS A 205 3.64 -5.73 13.12
CA HIS A 205 2.85 -6.75 13.82
C HIS A 205 3.77 -7.79 14.52
N GLU A 206 3.35 -8.28 15.70
CA GLU A 206 4.06 -9.40 16.35
C GLU A 206 3.95 -10.69 15.50
N PRO A 207 4.99 -11.53 15.53
CA PRO A 207 6.23 -11.47 16.25
C PRO A 207 7.26 -10.54 15.58
N TYR A 208 8.04 -9.84 16.40
CA TYR A 208 8.95 -8.80 15.94
C TYR A 208 10.32 -9.35 15.57
N SER A 209 10.97 -8.68 14.61
CA SER A 209 12.33 -8.93 14.15
C SER A 209 12.98 -7.62 13.68
N GLY A 210 14.13 -7.69 13.04
CA GLY A 210 14.75 -6.51 12.42
C GLY A 210 16.19 -6.76 11.99
N LEU A 211 16.63 -5.97 11.03
CA LEU A 211 18.04 -5.95 10.62
C LEU A 211 18.93 -5.45 11.77
N PRO A 212 20.17 -5.96 11.88
CA PRO A 212 21.10 -5.52 12.93
C PRO A 212 21.29 -4.00 13.00
N GLU A 213 21.36 -3.33 11.84
CA GLU A 213 21.50 -1.88 11.75
C GLU A 213 20.27 -1.12 12.26
N ASP A 214 19.07 -1.62 12.05
CA ASP A 214 17.83 -1.02 12.55
C ASP A 214 17.70 -1.23 14.06
N LEU A 215 18.03 -2.41 14.54
CA LEU A 215 18.04 -2.75 15.96
C LEU A 215 19.03 -1.87 16.73
N ALA A 216 20.21 -1.61 16.17
CA ALA A 216 21.23 -0.78 16.79
C ALA A 216 20.79 0.68 17.05
N LEU A 217 19.83 1.19 16.27
CA LEU A 217 19.26 2.53 16.48
C LEU A 217 18.54 2.67 17.82
N TYR A 218 18.17 1.56 18.45
CA TYR A 218 17.35 1.48 19.66
C TYR A 218 18.02 0.77 20.84
N ASP A 219 19.35 0.56 20.81
CA ASP A 219 20.11 -0.05 21.90
C ASP A 219 20.03 0.78 23.20
N ASN A 220 19.89 2.11 23.08
CA ASN A 220 19.86 3.05 24.18
C ASN A 220 18.46 3.35 24.74
N LEU A 221 17.49 2.45 24.55
CA LEU A 221 16.19 2.58 25.22
C LEU A 221 16.35 2.53 26.74
N PRO A 222 15.47 3.25 27.49
CA PRO A 222 15.56 3.33 28.96
C PRO A 222 15.64 1.97 29.65
N GLU A 223 16.56 1.80 30.60
CA GLU A 223 16.81 0.52 31.26
C GLU A 223 15.64 0.05 32.15
N GLU A 224 14.83 0.98 32.64
CA GLU A 224 13.61 0.67 33.41
C GLU A 224 12.59 -0.16 32.62
N LEU A 225 12.63 -0.12 31.28
CA LEU A 225 11.77 -0.95 30.43
C LEU A 225 12.11 -2.44 30.53
N SER A 226 13.36 -2.78 30.88
CA SER A 226 13.79 -4.17 31.11
C SER A 226 13.13 -4.81 32.32
N LYS A 227 12.60 -3.99 33.25
CA LYS A 227 11.90 -4.47 34.46
C LYS A 227 10.45 -4.86 34.20
N ARG A 228 9.94 -4.59 33.02
CA ARG A 228 8.57 -4.93 32.60
C ARG A 228 8.62 -6.05 31.59
N GLU A 229 7.67 -6.95 31.68
CA GLU A 229 7.49 -8.05 30.71
C GLU A 229 6.21 -7.88 29.93
N VAL A 230 6.23 -8.30 28.68
CA VAL A 230 5.06 -8.42 27.80
C VAL A 230 4.93 -9.87 27.33
N SER A 231 3.70 -10.29 27.05
CA SER A 231 3.42 -11.61 26.54
C SER A 231 3.14 -11.53 25.04
N LEU A 232 3.96 -12.19 24.25
CA LEU A 232 3.93 -12.20 22.78
C LEU A 232 3.80 -13.63 22.25
N THR A 233 3.55 -13.75 20.95
CA THR A 233 3.63 -15.02 20.23
C THR A 233 5.08 -15.28 19.80
N SER A 234 5.62 -16.46 20.08
CA SER A 234 6.97 -16.85 19.64
C SER A 234 6.98 -17.13 18.13
N ASN A 235 7.98 -16.64 17.42
CA ASN A 235 8.21 -16.93 16.00
C ASN A 235 8.47 -18.41 15.75
N GLU A 236 9.20 -19.08 16.67
CA GLU A 236 9.62 -20.46 16.50
C GLU A 236 8.50 -21.47 16.81
N THR A 237 7.71 -21.20 17.86
CA THR A 237 6.79 -22.19 18.42
C THR A 237 5.32 -21.86 18.24
N GLY A 238 4.99 -20.63 17.86
CA GLY A 238 3.61 -20.12 17.82
C GLY A 238 2.94 -20.02 19.18
N LYS A 239 3.68 -20.23 20.30
CA LYS A 239 3.15 -20.19 21.65
C LYS A 239 3.39 -18.85 22.33
N ARG A 240 2.57 -18.54 23.33
CA ARG A 240 2.77 -17.33 24.15
C ARG A 240 4.06 -17.44 24.96
N VAL A 241 4.90 -16.43 24.85
CA VAL A 241 6.15 -16.27 25.60
C VAL A 241 6.18 -14.91 26.28
N LYS A 242 6.89 -14.80 27.38
CA LYS A 242 7.14 -13.51 28.05
C LYS A 242 8.54 -13.04 27.67
N ARG A 243 8.63 -11.76 27.35
CA ARG A 243 9.90 -11.10 26.98
C ARG A 243 10.00 -9.73 27.68
N PRO A 244 11.24 -9.27 28.00
CA PRO A 244 11.45 -7.90 28.50
C PRO A 244 10.89 -6.86 27.52
N LEU A 245 10.16 -5.90 28.03
CA LEU A 245 9.54 -4.86 27.21
C LEU A 245 10.58 -4.07 26.39
N LYS A 246 11.78 -3.83 26.96
CA LYS A 246 12.88 -3.14 26.26
C LYS A 246 13.27 -3.84 24.96
N GLU A 247 13.44 -5.16 24.98
CA GLU A 247 13.79 -5.96 23.81
C GLU A 247 12.68 -5.89 22.75
N VAL A 248 11.44 -6.07 23.19
CA VAL A 248 10.27 -6.03 22.31
C VAL A 248 10.12 -4.67 21.63
N LEU A 249 10.26 -3.57 22.37
CA LEU A 249 10.18 -2.23 21.80
C LEU A 249 11.36 -1.94 20.87
N ARG A 250 12.54 -2.46 21.17
CA ARG A 250 13.71 -2.35 20.30
C ARG A 250 13.44 -2.94 18.92
N GLU A 251 12.89 -4.14 18.87
CA GLU A 251 12.54 -4.82 17.62
C GLU A 251 11.38 -4.12 16.91
N ARG A 252 10.31 -3.81 17.62
CA ARG A 252 9.15 -3.13 17.07
C ARG A 252 9.51 -1.77 16.43
N TYR A 253 10.34 -0.98 17.11
CA TYR A 253 10.77 0.33 16.57
C TYR A 253 11.72 0.17 15.38
N ALA A 254 12.53 -0.88 15.36
CA ALA A 254 13.37 -1.23 14.22
C ALA A 254 12.51 -1.55 12.98
N GLU A 255 11.45 -2.34 13.12
CA GLU A 255 10.52 -2.63 12.03
C GLU A 255 9.79 -1.39 11.51
N ILE A 256 9.34 -0.49 12.40
CA ILE A 256 8.73 0.79 12.00
C ILE A 256 9.71 1.63 11.17
N THR A 257 10.99 1.70 11.61
CA THR A 257 12.02 2.44 10.87
C THR A 257 12.37 1.78 9.53
N ALA A 258 12.40 0.46 9.47
CA ALA A 258 12.60 -0.27 8.21
C ALA A 258 11.46 -0.01 7.22
N MET A 259 10.21 -0.06 7.67
CA MET A 259 9.03 0.28 6.86
C MET A 259 9.09 1.74 6.38
N ASP A 260 9.42 2.70 7.25
CA ASP A 260 9.59 4.11 6.89
C ASP A 260 10.65 4.28 5.80
N ARG A 261 11.79 3.61 5.92
CA ARG A 261 12.87 3.60 4.93
C ARG A 261 12.41 3.01 3.60
N ALA A 262 11.66 1.91 3.62
CA ALA A 262 11.11 1.28 2.42
C ALA A 262 10.14 2.21 1.68
N ILE A 263 9.27 2.92 2.40
CA ILE A 263 8.40 3.98 1.84
C ILE A 263 9.26 5.10 1.23
N GLY A 264 10.38 5.44 1.84
CA GLY A 264 11.35 6.41 1.30
C GLY A 264 11.92 5.97 -0.05
N THR A 265 12.29 4.69 -0.18
CA THR A 265 12.75 4.08 -1.44
C THR A 265 11.69 4.17 -2.53
N LEU A 266 10.45 3.80 -2.24
CA LEU A 266 9.33 3.93 -3.16
C LEU A 266 9.15 5.38 -3.64
N ARG A 267 9.10 6.33 -2.72
CA ARG A 267 8.92 7.76 -3.04
C ARG A 267 10.08 8.33 -3.86
N LYS A 268 11.29 7.89 -3.58
CA LYS A 268 12.47 8.26 -4.37
C LYS A 268 12.35 7.76 -5.80
N ALA A 269 12.02 6.49 -5.99
CA ALA A 269 11.83 5.89 -7.31
C ALA A 269 10.72 6.60 -8.13
N LEU A 270 9.59 6.95 -7.50
CA LEU A 270 8.54 7.73 -8.15
C LEU A 270 9.03 9.12 -8.62
N ARG A 271 9.90 9.78 -7.84
CA ARG A 271 10.51 11.06 -8.26
C ARG A 271 11.47 10.89 -9.42
N GLU A 272 12.32 9.88 -9.37
CA GLU A 272 13.30 9.58 -10.43
C GLU A 272 12.63 9.23 -11.76
N LYS A 273 11.48 8.58 -11.71
CA LYS A 273 10.64 8.26 -12.88
C LYS A 273 9.72 9.42 -13.32
N GLY A 274 9.67 10.53 -12.61
CA GLY A 274 8.75 11.64 -12.90
C GLY A 274 7.28 11.36 -12.57
N LEU A 275 6.97 10.20 -11.97
CA LEU A 275 5.60 9.78 -11.67
C LEU A 275 4.99 10.50 -10.45
N HIS A 276 5.80 11.10 -9.58
CA HIS A 276 5.36 11.68 -8.29
C HIS A 276 4.33 12.80 -8.42
N GLN A 277 4.27 13.50 -9.56
CA GLN A 277 3.31 14.58 -9.79
C GLN A 277 1.92 14.08 -10.19
N ASN A 278 1.83 12.84 -10.68
CA ASN A 278 0.59 12.21 -11.12
C ASN A 278 0.27 10.93 -10.32
N THR A 279 0.79 10.80 -9.11
CA THR A 279 0.56 9.65 -8.23
C THR A 279 0.11 10.11 -6.86
N LEU A 280 -1.06 9.67 -6.44
CA LEU A 280 -1.53 9.83 -5.06
C LEU A 280 -0.96 8.69 -4.22
N VAL A 281 -0.18 9.03 -3.18
CA VAL A 281 0.35 8.08 -2.21
C VAL A 281 -0.40 8.28 -0.89
N TRP A 282 -1.09 7.25 -0.44
CA TRP A 282 -1.83 7.22 0.82
C TRP A 282 -1.15 6.27 1.79
N PHE A 283 -0.92 6.72 3.03
CA PHE A 283 -0.45 5.88 4.13
C PHE A 283 -1.48 5.86 5.26
N CYS A 284 -1.80 4.67 5.76
CA CYS A 284 -2.62 4.44 6.94
C CYS A 284 -2.13 3.22 7.72
N SER A 285 -2.74 2.99 8.88
CA SER A 285 -2.52 1.80 9.71
C SER A 285 -3.78 1.42 10.45
#